data_74874b39de4456e5ea431f0782c80637
#
_entry.id   74874b39de4456e5ea431f0782c80637
#
_cell.length_a   1.000
_cell.length_b   1.000
_cell.length_c   1.000
_cell.angle_alpha   90.00
_cell.angle_beta   90.00
_cell.angle_gamma   90.00
#
_symmetry.space_group_name_H-M   'P 1'
#
loop_
_entity.id
_entity.type
_entity.pdbx_description
1 polymer ?
#
loop_
_entity_poly.entity_id
_entity_poly.type
_entity_poly.pdbx_seq_one_letter_code
_entity_poly.pdbx_strand_id
1 'polypeptide(L)'
;AEFLSLIFAGIRFLNSFDNEKYENAGAREGLDTEGMPEIEVYVARGREHVDIMRNMVSEQFTPEYGIKVNINMVAGSSEGLIMPRYVAGTAPDLAISIGKGSVFEFAIRGALAPLNEVCVDEYNGIDVMTFDELWKNTDNPYGIQSYHDEAFVPFNYLGDYYAFPETQNWNALFYRTDIFDTLGVEPPQTWDEVYDILPTLTNSGYDFCFNYGVGGYTPMLYQYGGDFYTPDAMQWITKNEPWEV
;
A
#
# COMPACT_ATOMS: atom_id res chain seq x y z
N ALA A 1 6.25 20.96 -37.67
CA ALA A 1 6.86 19.64 -37.39
C ALA A 1 8.00 19.78 -36.38
N GLU A 2 8.90 20.76 -36.53
CA GLU A 2 10.06 20.97 -35.60
C GLU A 2 9.63 21.38 -34.19
N PHE A 3 8.60 22.21 -34.02
CA PHE A 3 8.11 22.64 -32.71
C PHE A 3 7.53 21.48 -31.90
N LEU A 4 6.78 20.59 -32.54
CA LEU A 4 6.27 19.38 -31.90
C LEU A 4 7.41 18.41 -31.53
N SER A 5 8.43 18.28 -32.36
CA SER A 5 9.59 17.44 -32.05
C SER A 5 10.39 17.95 -30.84
N LEU A 6 10.50 19.27 -30.69
CA LEU A 6 11.11 19.91 -29.51
C LEU A 6 10.28 19.70 -28.22
N ILE A 7 8.94 19.76 -28.30
CA ILE A 7 8.05 19.45 -27.17
C ILE A 7 8.20 17.99 -26.78
N PHE A 8 8.19 17.05 -27.75
CA PHE A 8 8.39 15.63 -27.48
C PHE A 8 9.79 15.31 -26.96
N ALA A 9 10.83 16.02 -27.43
CA ALA A 9 12.17 15.90 -26.88
C ALA A 9 12.25 16.46 -25.47
N GLY A 10 11.57 17.58 -25.18
CA GLY A 10 11.47 18.15 -23.84
C GLY A 10 10.71 17.23 -22.87
N ILE A 11 9.62 16.62 -23.30
CA ILE A 11 8.87 15.63 -22.50
C ILE A 11 9.71 14.38 -22.26
N ARG A 12 10.44 13.89 -23.26
CA ARG A 12 11.40 12.79 -23.09
C ARG A 12 12.52 13.13 -22.11
N PHE A 13 13.05 14.36 -22.19
CA PHE A 13 14.08 14.84 -21.31
C PHE A 13 13.57 14.97 -19.87
N LEU A 14 12.37 15.52 -19.64
CA LEU A 14 11.74 15.58 -18.33
C LEU A 14 11.43 14.18 -17.77
N ASN A 15 10.95 13.27 -18.60
CA ASN A 15 10.75 11.87 -18.19
C ASN A 15 12.07 11.13 -17.90
N SER A 16 13.19 11.56 -18.48
CA SER A 16 14.51 10.95 -18.18
C SER A 16 15.06 11.36 -16.82
N PHE A 17 14.63 12.49 -16.26
CA PHE A 17 14.98 12.90 -14.90
C PHE A 17 14.13 12.22 -13.82
N ASP A 18 12.89 11.77 -14.15
CA ASP A 18 12.00 11.09 -13.20
C ASP A 18 12.26 9.57 -13.10
N ASN A 19 12.96 9.01 -14.06
CA ASN A 19 13.37 7.61 -14.05
C ASN A 19 14.88 7.53 -13.87
N GLU A 20 15.39 7.71 -12.67
CA GLU A 20 16.64 7.05 -12.30
C GLU A 20 16.36 5.53 -12.39
N LYS A 21 16.51 4.97 -13.58
CA LYS A 21 16.67 3.53 -13.73
C LYS A 21 17.89 3.14 -12.92
N TYR A 22 17.62 2.64 -11.78
CA TYR A 22 18.63 1.97 -11.02
C TYR A 22 18.83 0.60 -11.68
N GLU A 23 19.58 0.59 -12.77
CA GLU A 23 20.05 -0.65 -13.34
C GLU A 23 20.77 -1.44 -12.27
N ASN A 24 20.22 -2.61 -11.98
CA ASN A 24 20.89 -3.69 -11.32
C ASN A 24 21.42 -3.43 -9.91
N ALA A 25 20.52 -3.26 -8.99
CA ALA A 25 20.90 -3.29 -7.60
C ALA A 25 21.16 -4.72 -7.08
N GLY A 26 21.04 -5.73 -7.89
CA GLY A 26 21.11 -7.11 -7.50
C GLY A 26 22.42 -7.83 -7.77
N ALA A 27 23.43 -7.17 -8.31
CA ALA A 27 24.71 -7.84 -8.51
C ALA A 27 25.66 -7.50 -7.35
N ARG A 28 25.75 -8.38 -6.38
CA ARG A 28 26.96 -8.50 -5.56
C ARG A 28 28.14 -8.59 -6.52
N GLU A 29 29.22 -7.83 -6.30
CA GLU A 29 30.46 -8.00 -7.08
C GLU A 29 30.82 -9.49 -7.15
N GLY A 30 30.72 -10.09 -8.35
CA GLY A 30 31.00 -11.49 -8.59
C GLY A 30 29.79 -12.43 -8.74
N LEU A 31 28.55 -11.97 -8.67
CA LEU A 31 27.37 -12.77 -9.02
C LEU A 31 27.15 -12.69 -10.54
N ASP A 32 27.27 -13.82 -11.21
CA ASP A 32 26.91 -13.92 -12.63
C ASP A 32 25.39 -13.96 -12.77
N THR A 33 24.81 -12.87 -13.31
CA THR A 33 23.37 -12.76 -13.55
C THR A 33 23.00 -12.94 -15.01
N GLU A 34 23.95 -13.37 -15.87
CA GLU A 34 23.72 -13.60 -17.28
C GLU A 34 22.76 -14.79 -17.47
N GLY A 35 21.67 -14.56 -18.19
CA GLY A 35 20.65 -15.59 -18.45
C GLY A 35 19.62 -15.80 -17.33
N MET A 36 19.69 -15.09 -16.23
CA MET A 36 18.64 -15.13 -15.20
C MET A 36 17.35 -14.46 -15.71
N PRO A 37 16.17 -15.01 -15.37
CA PRO A 37 14.92 -14.27 -15.58
C PRO A 37 14.95 -12.94 -14.83
N GLU A 38 14.33 -11.93 -15.41
CA GLU A 38 14.36 -10.57 -14.90
C GLU A 38 12.93 -10.08 -14.64
N ILE A 39 12.71 -9.43 -13.49
CA ILE A 39 11.45 -8.78 -13.16
C ILE A 39 11.67 -7.29 -12.92
N GLU A 40 10.70 -6.48 -13.35
CA GLU A 40 10.67 -5.03 -13.15
C GLU A 40 9.74 -4.67 -12.00
N VAL A 41 10.27 -3.95 -10.99
CA VAL A 41 9.52 -3.56 -9.80
C VAL A 41 9.47 -2.05 -9.68
N TYR A 42 8.27 -1.48 -9.57
CA TYR A 42 8.07 -0.05 -9.29
C TYR A 42 7.87 0.16 -7.80
N VAL A 43 8.63 1.11 -7.24
CA VAL A 43 8.60 1.44 -5.82
C VAL A 43 8.38 2.94 -5.63
N ALA A 44 7.23 3.32 -5.08
CA ALA A 44 6.90 4.70 -4.71
C ALA A 44 7.30 4.99 -3.26
N ARG A 45 8.59 4.87 -2.95
CA ARG A 45 9.17 5.13 -1.62
C ARG A 45 10.40 6.02 -1.73
N GLY A 46 10.83 6.57 -0.58
CA GLY A 46 12.06 7.33 -0.51
C GLY A 46 13.31 6.48 -0.84
N ARG A 47 14.37 7.17 -1.24
CA ARG A 47 15.65 6.54 -1.66
C ARG A 47 16.19 5.54 -0.62
N GLU A 48 16.11 5.88 0.66
CA GLU A 48 16.60 5.01 1.74
C GLU A 48 15.90 3.64 1.76
N HIS A 49 14.57 3.61 1.54
CA HIS A 49 13.83 2.35 1.44
C HIS A 49 14.25 1.55 0.21
N VAL A 50 14.40 2.21 -0.91
CA VAL A 50 14.84 1.57 -2.15
C VAL A 50 16.24 0.99 -2.00
N ASP A 51 17.17 1.68 -1.34
CA ASP A 51 18.52 1.18 -1.10
C ASP A 51 18.53 -0.04 -0.16
N ILE A 52 17.67 -0.06 0.86
CA ILE A 52 17.49 -1.25 1.72
C ILE A 52 16.94 -2.43 0.90
N MET A 53 15.90 -2.21 0.09
CA MET A 53 15.34 -3.26 -0.76
C MET A 53 16.38 -3.82 -1.74
N ARG A 54 17.22 -2.97 -2.29
CA ARG A 54 18.31 -3.38 -3.17
C ARG A 54 19.31 -4.28 -2.47
N ASN A 55 19.71 -3.91 -1.26
CA ASN A 55 20.63 -4.74 -0.48
C ASN A 55 19.99 -6.10 -0.18
N MET A 56 18.73 -6.14 0.20
CA MET A 56 18.02 -7.41 0.44
C MET A 56 17.92 -8.26 -0.84
N VAL A 57 17.62 -7.64 -1.97
CA VAL A 57 17.57 -8.35 -3.26
C VAL A 57 18.94 -8.89 -3.63
N SER A 58 20.01 -8.11 -3.51
CA SER A 58 21.36 -8.52 -3.90
C SER A 58 21.97 -9.55 -2.98
N GLU A 59 21.70 -9.48 -1.67
CA GLU A 59 22.34 -10.34 -0.67
C GLU A 59 21.55 -11.62 -0.40
N GLN A 60 20.23 -11.59 -0.60
CA GLN A 60 19.36 -12.72 -0.22
C GLN A 60 18.56 -13.25 -1.41
N PHE A 61 17.69 -12.40 -2.03
CA PHE A 61 16.71 -12.86 -3.00
C PHE A 61 17.34 -13.42 -4.29
N THR A 62 18.17 -12.63 -4.97
CA THR A 62 18.78 -13.06 -6.23
C THR A 62 19.69 -14.29 -6.08
N PRO A 63 20.54 -14.40 -5.04
CA PRO A 63 21.33 -15.60 -4.83
C PRO A 63 20.50 -16.85 -4.52
N GLU A 64 19.37 -16.69 -3.84
CA GLU A 64 18.52 -17.82 -3.43
C GLU A 64 17.63 -18.31 -4.57
N TYR A 65 16.99 -17.36 -5.30
CA TYR A 65 15.97 -17.70 -6.31
C TYR A 65 16.48 -17.64 -7.76
N GLY A 66 17.65 -17.09 -8.02
CA GLY A 66 18.19 -16.96 -9.37
C GLY A 66 17.39 -16.02 -10.26
N ILE A 67 16.71 -15.04 -9.68
CA ILE A 67 15.90 -14.04 -10.38
C ILE A 67 16.53 -12.66 -10.20
N LYS A 68 16.75 -11.98 -11.31
CA LYS A 68 17.23 -10.60 -11.32
C LYS A 68 16.05 -9.63 -11.12
N VAL A 69 16.19 -8.66 -10.23
CA VAL A 69 15.15 -7.68 -9.91
C VAL A 69 15.62 -6.27 -10.27
N ASN A 70 14.93 -5.63 -11.19
CA ASN A 70 15.14 -4.22 -11.52
C ASN A 70 14.19 -3.34 -10.71
N ILE A 71 14.72 -2.66 -9.71
CA ILE A 71 13.94 -1.76 -8.87
C ILE A 71 13.98 -0.36 -9.46
N ASN A 72 12.83 0.12 -9.93
CA ASN A 72 12.62 1.48 -10.42
C ASN A 72 11.95 2.32 -9.34
N MET A 73 12.68 3.31 -8.81
CA MET A 73 12.12 4.29 -7.90
C MET A 73 11.25 5.28 -8.67
N VAL A 74 10.00 5.43 -8.24
CA VAL A 74 9.05 6.38 -8.80
C VAL A 74 8.83 7.53 -7.82
N ALA A 75 9.07 8.75 -8.27
CA ALA A 75 8.84 9.93 -7.45
C ALA A 75 7.33 10.15 -7.23
N GLY A 76 6.92 10.30 -5.98
CA GLY A 76 5.53 10.56 -5.60
C GLY A 76 4.69 9.29 -5.59
N SER A 77 3.77 9.11 -6.55
CA SER A 77 2.89 7.95 -6.68
C SER A 77 3.14 7.22 -7.99
N SER A 78 3.31 5.90 -7.93
CA SER A 78 3.40 5.05 -9.14
C SER A 78 2.04 4.83 -9.81
N GLU A 79 0.95 5.10 -9.13
CA GLU A 79 -0.43 4.84 -9.58
C GLU A 79 -0.75 5.51 -10.92
N GLY A 80 -0.34 6.77 -11.08
CA GLY A 80 -0.54 7.52 -12.34
C GLY A 80 0.24 6.97 -13.54
N LEU A 81 1.26 6.14 -13.33
CA LEU A 81 2.09 5.56 -14.38
C LEU A 81 1.64 4.15 -14.79
N ILE A 82 1.02 3.40 -13.90
CA ILE A 82 0.68 1.99 -14.14
C ILE A 82 -0.30 1.84 -15.29
N MET A 83 -1.44 2.55 -15.26
CA MET A 83 -2.46 2.42 -16.30
C MET A 83 -1.98 2.82 -17.71
N PRO A 84 -1.31 3.97 -17.90
CA PRO A 84 -0.74 4.29 -19.23
C PRO A 84 0.27 3.26 -19.72
N ARG A 85 1.09 2.72 -18.83
CA ARG A 85 2.08 1.70 -19.19
C ARG A 85 1.44 0.34 -19.47
N TYR A 86 0.40 -0.02 -18.73
CA TYR A 86 -0.40 -1.21 -19.00
C TYR A 86 -1.00 -1.17 -20.42
N VAL A 87 -1.63 -0.05 -20.78
CA VAL A 87 -2.17 0.14 -22.14
C VAL A 87 -1.09 0.10 -23.22
N ALA A 88 0.12 0.59 -22.90
CA ALA A 88 1.27 0.58 -23.81
C ALA A 88 1.98 -0.79 -23.87
N GLY A 89 1.60 -1.76 -23.05
CA GLY A 89 2.28 -3.06 -22.94
C GLY A 89 3.68 -2.98 -22.33
N THR A 90 3.93 -1.98 -21.48
CA THR A 90 5.21 -1.71 -20.79
C THR A 90 5.01 -1.54 -19.28
N ALA A 91 3.97 -2.16 -18.72
CA ALA A 91 3.75 -2.16 -17.27
C ALA A 91 4.85 -2.96 -16.54
N PRO A 92 5.20 -2.59 -15.30
CA PRO A 92 6.10 -3.40 -14.49
C PRO A 92 5.43 -4.73 -14.11
N ASP A 93 6.25 -5.72 -13.76
CA ASP A 93 5.76 -7.01 -13.25
C ASP A 93 5.17 -6.88 -11.85
N LEU A 94 5.72 -5.97 -11.04
CA LEU A 94 5.28 -5.71 -9.67
C LEU A 94 5.31 -4.20 -9.36
N ALA A 95 4.35 -3.73 -8.58
CA ALA A 95 4.36 -2.38 -8.04
C ALA A 95 4.14 -2.40 -6.52
N ILE A 96 4.94 -1.64 -5.79
CA ILE A 96 4.92 -1.53 -4.33
C ILE A 96 4.46 -0.13 -3.94
N SER A 97 3.78 -0.02 -2.79
CA SER A 97 3.23 1.23 -2.25
C SER A 97 2.08 1.80 -3.08
N ILE A 98 1.19 0.93 -3.51
CA ILE A 98 -0.05 1.29 -4.21
C ILE A 98 -1.19 1.45 -3.19
N GLY A 99 -1.93 2.55 -3.30
CA GLY A 99 -3.11 2.78 -2.46
C GLY A 99 -4.22 1.76 -2.72
N LYS A 100 -4.90 1.31 -1.66
CA LYS A 100 -5.96 0.30 -1.75
C LYS A 100 -7.06 0.63 -2.78
N GLY A 101 -7.42 1.90 -2.93
CA GLY A 101 -8.41 2.35 -3.91
C GLY A 101 -7.94 2.15 -5.35
N SER A 102 -6.66 2.39 -5.61
CA SER A 102 -6.05 2.21 -6.93
C SER A 102 -5.88 0.72 -7.29
N VAL A 103 -5.60 -0.14 -6.31
CA VAL A 103 -5.59 -1.60 -6.52
C VAL A 103 -6.95 -2.07 -7.00
N PHE A 104 -8.03 -1.64 -6.34
CA PHE A 104 -9.40 -1.98 -6.74
C PHE A 104 -9.72 -1.47 -8.16
N GLU A 105 -9.35 -0.21 -8.46
CA GLU A 105 -9.54 0.37 -9.80
C GLU A 105 -8.80 -0.41 -10.89
N PHE A 106 -7.57 -0.81 -10.63
CA PHE A 106 -6.75 -1.58 -11.57
C PHE A 106 -7.28 -3.01 -11.76
N ALA A 107 -7.77 -3.65 -10.69
CA ALA A 107 -8.40 -4.97 -10.76
C ALA A 107 -9.64 -4.96 -11.66
N ILE A 108 -10.57 -4.00 -11.45
CA ILE A 108 -11.77 -3.85 -12.29
C ILE A 108 -11.43 -3.64 -13.77
N ARG A 109 -10.33 -2.94 -14.05
CA ARG A 109 -9.88 -2.65 -15.42
C ARG A 109 -9.07 -3.79 -16.04
N GLY A 110 -8.86 -4.89 -15.31
CA GLY A 110 -8.07 -6.03 -15.76
C GLY A 110 -6.57 -5.72 -15.91
N ALA A 111 -6.08 -4.71 -15.22
CA ALA A 111 -4.66 -4.31 -15.24
C ALA A 111 -3.81 -5.03 -14.19
N LEU A 112 -4.42 -5.83 -13.32
CA LEU A 112 -3.76 -6.70 -12.36
C LEU A 112 -4.16 -8.15 -12.62
N ALA A 113 -3.20 -9.05 -12.50
CA ALA A 113 -3.46 -10.48 -12.50
C ALA A 113 -3.99 -10.90 -11.11
N PRO A 114 -4.99 -11.77 -11.04
CA PRO A 114 -5.41 -12.36 -9.78
C PRO A 114 -4.26 -13.18 -9.16
N LEU A 115 -3.95 -12.95 -7.90
CA LEU A 115 -2.89 -13.69 -7.20
C LEU A 115 -3.17 -15.18 -7.13
N ASN A 116 -4.45 -15.56 -7.07
CA ASN A 116 -4.91 -16.95 -7.09
C ASN A 116 -4.48 -17.69 -8.37
N GLU A 117 -4.35 -16.98 -9.48
CA GLU A 117 -3.93 -17.53 -10.79
C GLU A 117 -2.41 -17.45 -11.00
N VAL A 118 -1.73 -16.52 -10.33
CA VAL A 118 -0.29 -16.30 -10.49
C VAL A 118 0.54 -17.34 -9.76
N CYS A 119 0.01 -17.92 -8.70
CA CYS A 119 0.68 -18.97 -7.95
C CYS A 119 0.64 -20.29 -8.76
N VAL A 120 1.77 -20.67 -9.30
CA VAL A 120 1.94 -21.95 -10.03
C VAL A 120 2.47 -23.03 -9.10
N ASP A 121 2.09 -24.29 -9.36
CA ASP A 121 2.45 -25.43 -8.51
C ASP A 121 3.97 -25.76 -8.52
N GLU A 122 4.67 -25.38 -9.59
CA GLU A 122 6.11 -25.63 -9.73
C GLU A 122 6.78 -24.55 -10.60
N TYR A 123 7.91 -24.01 -10.12
CA TYR A 123 8.78 -23.13 -10.89
C TYR A 123 10.24 -23.61 -10.78
N ASN A 124 10.85 -23.98 -11.91
CA ASN A 124 12.23 -24.50 -12.00
C ASN A 124 12.56 -25.68 -11.06
N GLY A 125 11.57 -26.57 -10.80
CA GLY A 125 11.75 -27.72 -9.91
C GLY A 125 11.65 -27.35 -8.41
N ILE A 126 11.21 -26.14 -8.11
CA ILE A 126 10.86 -25.68 -6.76
C ILE A 126 9.36 -25.78 -6.64
N ASP A 127 8.87 -26.49 -5.63
CA ASP A 127 7.44 -26.48 -5.29
C ASP A 127 7.05 -25.06 -4.89
N VAL A 128 6.23 -24.42 -5.72
CA VAL A 128 5.68 -23.09 -5.44
C VAL A 128 4.32 -23.31 -4.84
N MET A 129 4.11 -22.78 -3.63
CA MET A 129 2.82 -22.85 -2.98
C MET A 129 1.77 -22.04 -3.74
N THR A 130 0.57 -22.59 -3.84
CA THR A 130 -0.59 -21.82 -4.28
C THR A 130 -0.88 -20.69 -3.30
N PHE A 131 -1.60 -19.65 -3.72
CA PHE A 131 -2.01 -18.58 -2.83
C PHE A 131 -2.73 -19.10 -1.57
N ASP A 132 -3.60 -20.09 -1.75
CA ASP A 132 -4.32 -20.74 -0.65
C ASP A 132 -3.39 -21.47 0.32
N GLU A 133 -2.33 -22.11 -0.17
CA GLU A 133 -1.33 -22.77 0.66
C GLU A 133 -0.42 -21.76 1.36
N LEU A 134 0.00 -20.71 0.65
CA LEU A 134 0.69 -19.57 1.25
C LEU A 134 -0.15 -18.92 2.36
N TRP A 135 -1.44 -18.77 2.13
CA TRP A 135 -2.38 -18.21 3.08
C TRP A 135 -2.57 -19.10 4.31
N LYS A 136 -2.68 -20.41 4.12
CA LYS A 136 -2.95 -21.40 5.18
C LYS A 136 -1.69 -21.96 5.83
N ASN A 137 -0.51 -21.76 5.24
CA ASN A 137 0.71 -22.36 5.74
C ASN A 137 1.23 -21.64 6.99
N THR A 138 1.02 -22.26 8.14
CA THR A 138 1.45 -21.77 9.45
C THR A 138 2.95 -21.88 9.69
N ASP A 139 3.69 -22.59 8.88
CA ASP A 139 5.12 -22.87 9.08
C ASP A 139 6.03 -21.96 8.24
N ASN A 140 5.47 -21.12 7.37
CA ASN A 140 6.23 -20.19 6.55
C ASN A 140 6.69 -18.98 7.38
N PRO A 141 7.99 -18.81 7.67
CA PRO A 141 8.49 -17.70 8.49
C PRO A 141 8.26 -16.31 7.85
N TYR A 142 8.02 -16.28 6.54
CA TYR A 142 7.65 -15.06 5.78
C TYR A 142 6.13 -14.97 5.54
N GLY A 143 5.38 -15.77 6.26
CA GLY A 143 4.00 -16.13 5.95
C GLY A 143 3.02 -15.01 6.12
N ILE A 144 2.07 -15.07 5.24
CA ILE A 144 0.79 -14.35 5.24
C ILE A 144 0.05 -14.49 6.57
N GLN A 145 0.36 -15.50 7.37
CA GLN A 145 -0.17 -15.73 8.72
C GLN A 145 0.08 -14.59 9.72
N SER A 146 1.05 -13.75 9.46
CA SER A 146 1.27 -12.52 10.25
C SER A 146 0.23 -11.44 9.93
N TYR A 147 -0.59 -11.64 8.90
CA TYR A 147 -1.68 -10.75 8.55
C TYR A 147 -3.00 -11.24 9.14
N HIS A 148 -3.82 -10.32 9.60
CA HIS A 148 -5.22 -10.59 9.90
C HIS A 148 -6.03 -10.70 8.60
N ASP A 149 -7.02 -11.56 8.56
CA ASP A 149 -7.87 -11.77 7.37
C ASP A 149 -8.50 -10.47 6.86
N GLU A 150 -8.84 -9.57 7.79
CA GLU A 150 -9.42 -8.27 7.50
C GLU A 150 -8.47 -7.35 6.69
N ALA A 151 -7.16 -7.57 6.78
CA ALA A 151 -6.18 -6.78 6.02
C ALA A 151 -6.31 -6.98 4.51
N PHE A 152 -6.86 -8.13 4.08
CA PHE A 152 -7.04 -8.46 2.67
C PHE A 152 -8.41 -8.06 2.10
N VAL A 153 -9.36 -7.71 2.94
CA VAL A 153 -10.71 -7.29 2.49
C VAL A 153 -10.66 -6.20 1.40
N PRO A 154 -9.81 -5.15 1.50
CA PRO A 154 -9.73 -4.14 0.46
C PRO A 154 -9.13 -4.60 -0.87
N PHE A 155 -8.49 -5.76 -0.90
CA PHE A 155 -7.79 -6.31 -2.06
C PHE A 155 -8.50 -7.51 -2.69
N ASN A 156 -9.69 -7.86 -2.16
CA ASN A 156 -10.55 -8.89 -2.72
C ASN A 156 -11.59 -8.27 -3.66
N TYR A 157 -11.69 -8.81 -4.86
CA TYR A 157 -12.72 -8.45 -5.82
C TYR A 157 -13.26 -9.72 -6.49
N LEU A 158 -14.56 -9.97 -6.33
CA LEU A 158 -15.29 -11.15 -6.84
C LEU A 158 -14.72 -12.50 -6.38
N GLY A 159 -14.02 -12.54 -5.26
CA GLY A 159 -13.44 -13.77 -4.71
C GLY A 159 -11.94 -13.93 -4.98
N ASP A 160 -11.38 -13.10 -5.86
CA ASP A 160 -9.96 -13.10 -6.17
C ASP A 160 -9.20 -12.00 -5.43
N TYR A 161 -7.96 -12.28 -5.08
CA TYR A 161 -7.05 -11.32 -4.44
C TYR A 161 -6.09 -10.72 -5.45
N TYR A 162 -5.87 -9.39 -5.38
CA TYR A 162 -5.07 -8.65 -6.35
C TYR A 162 -3.85 -7.95 -5.78
N ALA A 163 -3.68 -7.94 -4.46
CA ALA A 163 -2.50 -7.39 -3.82
C ALA A 163 -2.29 -7.94 -2.41
N PHE A 164 -1.05 -7.80 -1.92
CA PHE A 164 -0.70 -8.01 -0.53
C PHE A 164 -0.70 -6.69 0.23
N PRO A 165 -1.19 -6.64 1.48
CA PRO A 165 -1.04 -5.47 2.34
C PRO A 165 0.44 -5.28 2.72
N GLU A 166 1.02 -4.14 2.35
CA GLU A 166 2.41 -3.78 2.69
C GLU A 166 2.50 -3.12 4.06
N THR A 167 1.55 -2.21 4.35
CA THR A 167 1.53 -1.43 5.58
C THR A 167 0.14 -1.39 6.19
N GLN A 168 0.10 -1.31 7.51
CA GLN A 168 -1.11 -1.13 8.27
C GLN A 168 -1.06 0.19 9.02
N ASN A 169 -2.11 0.99 8.88
CA ASN A 169 -2.25 2.27 9.56
C ASN A 169 -3.49 2.27 10.44
N TRP A 170 -3.37 2.86 11.61
CA TRP A 170 -4.48 3.09 12.54
C TRP A 170 -4.40 4.49 13.13
N ASN A 171 -5.53 5.01 13.55
CA ASN A 171 -5.59 6.25 14.29
C ASN A 171 -5.32 5.97 15.77
N ALA A 172 -4.48 6.78 16.40
CA ALA A 172 -4.20 6.72 17.83
C ALA A 172 -4.30 8.12 18.43
N LEU A 173 -4.77 8.18 19.67
CA LEU A 173 -4.75 9.41 20.45
C LEU A 173 -3.38 9.56 21.10
N PHE A 174 -2.69 10.65 20.77
CA PHE A 174 -1.46 11.07 21.43
C PHE A 174 -1.76 12.21 22.40
N TYR A 175 -1.24 12.13 23.60
CA TYR A 175 -1.42 13.16 24.61
C TYR A 175 -0.10 13.43 25.34
N ARG A 176 0.02 14.63 25.89
CA ARG A 176 1.15 15.03 26.74
C ARG A 176 0.84 14.68 28.19
N THR A 177 1.58 13.71 28.74
CA THR A 177 1.40 13.24 30.12
C THR A 177 1.63 14.35 31.15
N ASP A 178 2.63 15.20 30.95
CA ASP A 178 2.95 16.33 31.83
C ASP A 178 1.80 17.37 31.93
N ILE A 179 1.07 17.59 30.84
CA ILE A 179 -0.10 18.48 30.81
C ILE A 179 -1.27 17.82 31.56
N PHE A 180 -1.55 16.56 31.27
CA PHE A 180 -2.63 15.81 31.89
C PHE A 180 -2.42 15.68 33.38
N ASP A 181 -1.21 15.37 33.85
CA ASP A 181 -0.82 15.34 35.25
C ASP A 181 -1.02 16.71 35.93
N THR A 182 -0.60 17.80 35.25
CA THR A 182 -0.73 19.17 35.77
C THR A 182 -2.19 19.60 35.92
N LEU A 183 -3.04 19.20 34.97
CA LEU A 183 -4.47 19.55 34.98
C LEU A 183 -5.31 18.56 35.79
N GLY A 184 -4.74 17.47 36.26
CA GLY A 184 -5.44 16.43 37.01
C GLY A 184 -6.52 15.73 36.19
N VAL A 185 -6.29 15.54 34.88
CA VAL A 185 -7.23 14.86 34.00
C VAL A 185 -6.62 13.54 33.54
N GLU A 186 -7.45 12.52 33.36
CA GLU A 186 -7.06 11.22 32.86
C GLU A 186 -7.21 11.15 31.32
N PRO A 187 -6.43 10.29 30.64
CA PRO A 187 -6.59 10.06 29.21
C PRO A 187 -7.97 9.49 28.89
N PRO A 188 -8.73 10.13 27.99
CA PRO A 188 -10.10 9.72 27.69
C PRO A 188 -10.13 8.38 26.95
N GLN A 189 -11.05 7.51 27.32
CA GLN A 189 -11.30 6.20 26.72
C GLN A 189 -12.52 6.23 25.77
N THR A 190 -13.38 7.23 25.91
CA THR A 190 -14.61 7.42 25.15
C THR A 190 -14.70 8.84 24.59
N TRP A 191 -15.55 9.04 23.60
CA TRP A 191 -15.82 10.38 23.06
C TRP A 191 -16.52 11.29 24.09
N ASP A 192 -17.36 10.74 24.96
CA ASP A 192 -18.00 11.51 26.02
C ASP A 192 -16.94 12.04 27.00
N GLU A 193 -15.97 11.22 27.38
CA GLU A 193 -14.83 11.65 28.21
C GLU A 193 -13.97 12.71 27.49
N VAL A 194 -13.81 12.62 26.17
CA VAL A 194 -13.17 13.70 25.39
C VAL A 194 -13.95 15.01 25.58
N TYR A 195 -15.28 14.99 25.42
CA TYR A 195 -16.11 16.18 25.60
C TYR A 195 -16.00 16.74 27.02
N ASP A 196 -15.91 15.88 28.03
CA ASP A 196 -15.82 16.29 29.45
C ASP A 196 -14.50 17.02 29.75
N ILE A 197 -13.38 16.61 29.12
CA ILE A 197 -12.07 17.24 29.38
C ILE A 197 -11.82 18.49 28.51
N LEU A 198 -12.53 18.66 27.38
CA LEU A 198 -12.32 19.78 26.45
C LEU A 198 -12.36 21.16 27.13
N PRO A 199 -13.34 21.49 28.01
CA PRO A 199 -13.38 22.78 28.70
C PRO A 199 -12.12 23.01 29.55
N THR A 200 -11.63 21.98 30.25
CA THR A 200 -10.43 22.07 31.09
C THR A 200 -9.19 22.36 30.26
N LEU A 201 -9.02 21.66 29.14
CA LEU A 201 -7.93 21.88 28.19
C LEU A 201 -7.97 23.30 27.61
N THR A 202 -9.12 23.70 27.07
CA THR A 202 -9.28 24.99 26.39
C THR A 202 -9.08 26.16 27.35
N ASN A 203 -9.63 26.10 28.57
CA ASN A 203 -9.45 27.13 29.57
C ASN A 203 -7.99 27.26 30.05
N SER A 204 -7.22 26.19 29.90
CA SER A 204 -5.79 26.14 30.23
C SER A 204 -4.89 26.51 29.04
N GLY A 205 -5.46 26.88 27.88
CA GLY A 205 -4.74 27.30 26.68
C GLY A 205 -4.22 26.14 25.84
N TYR A 206 -4.81 24.96 25.95
CA TYR A 206 -4.49 23.79 25.15
C TYR A 206 -5.63 23.44 24.19
N ASP A 207 -5.27 22.89 23.04
CA ASP A 207 -6.22 22.47 22.02
C ASP A 207 -6.25 20.96 21.88
N PHE A 208 -7.44 20.43 21.58
CA PHE A 208 -7.63 19.07 21.10
C PHE A 208 -7.59 19.07 19.57
N CYS A 209 -6.56 18.46 19.00
CA CYS A 209 -6.40 18.39 17.56
C CYS A 209 -7.12 17.16 17.01
N PHE A 210 -8.08 17.39 16.13
CA PHE A 210 -8.83 16.35 15.42
C PHE A 210 -8.74 16.54 13.91
N ASN A 211 -8.64 15.43 13.18
CA ASN A 211 -8.65 15.48 11.72
C ASN A 211 -10.08 15.70 11.20
N TYR A 212 -10.36 16.88 10.66
CA TYR A 212 -11.67 17.24 10.12
C TYR A 212 -11.96 16.68 8.72
N GLY A 213 -11.01 16.00 8.08
CA GLY A 213 -11.19 15.36 6.78
C GLY A 213 -11.94 14.03 6.86
N VAL A 214 -12.16 13.42 5.69
CA VAL A 214 -12.79 12.10 5.57
C VAL A 214 -12.07 11.05 6.43
N GLY A 215 -10.74 11.14 6.54
CA GLY A 215 -9.94 10.25 7.39
C GLY A 215 -10.25 10.33 8.88
N GLY A 216 -10.77 11.46 9.38
CA GLY A 216 -11.24 11.60 10.77
C GLY A 216 -12.70 11.17 10.94
N TYR A 217 -13.54 11.52 9.97
CA TYR A 217 -14.97 11.19 10.01
C TYR A 217 -15.26 9.69 9.90
N THR A 218 -14.55 9.00 9.00
CA THR A 218 -14.78 7.56 8.74
C THR A 218 -14.65 6.67 9.97
N PRO A 219 -13.59 6.79 10.82
CA PRO A 219 -13.51 6.01 12.05
C PRO A 219 -14.67 6.30 13.01
N MET A 220 -15.09 7.55 13.13
CA MET A 220 -16.24 7.90 13.98
C MET A 220 -17.52 7.26 13.49
N LEU A 221 -17.79 7.32 12.18
CA LEU A 221 -18.96 6.70 11.58
C LEU A 221 -19.05 5.21 11.95
N TYR A 222 -17.95 4.47 11.77
CA TYR A 222 -17.89 3.05 12.11
C TYR A 222 -17.99 2.77 13.61
N GLN A 223 -17.38 3.60 14.45
CA GLN A 223 -17.47 3.46 15.91
C GLN A 223 -18.91 3.64 16.43
N TYR A 224 -19.71 4.45 15.75
CA TYR A 224 -21.13 4.61 16.04
C TYR A 224 -22.04 3.61 15.30
N GLY A 225 -21.46 2.59 14.66
CA GLY A 225 -22.22 1.53 13.99
C GLY A 225 -22.78 1.92 12.62
N GLY A 226 -22.37 3.07 12.09
CA GLY A 226 -22.76 3.52 10.76
C GLY A 226 -21.88 2.90 9.66
N ASP A 227 -22.33 3.01 8.43
CA ASP A 227 -21.59 2.62 7.24
C ASP A 227 -21.91 3.59 6.08
N PHE A 228 -21.11 3.56 5.01
CA PHE A 228 -21.36 4.32 3.80
C PHE A 228 -22.31 3.60 2.83
N TYR A 229 -22.34 2.28 2.89
CA TYR A 229 -23.08 1.45 1.97
C TYR A 229 -24.00 0.47 2.72
N THR A 230 -25.05 0.04 2.04
CA THR A 230 -25.85 -1.08 2.52
C THR A 230 -25.03 -2.38 2.60
N PRO A 231 -25.44 -3.39 3.40
CA PRO A 231 -24.68 -4.64 3.55
C PRO A 231 -24.38 -5.39 2.25
N ASP A 232 -25.21 -5.18 1.22
CA ASP A 232 -25.00 -5.72 -0.13
C ASP A 232 -24.09 -4.84 -1.00
N ALA A 233 -23.58 -3.74 -0.44
CA ALA A 233 -22.72 -2.74 -1.10
C ALA A 233 -23.30 -2.14 -2.40
N MET A 234 -24.59 -2.30 -2.63
CA MET A 234 -25.27 -1.89 -3.88
C MET A 234 -25.78 -0.46 -3.84
N GLN A 235 -26.01 0.10 -2.66
CA GLN A 235 -26.59 1.44 -2.50
C GLN A 235 -25.88 2.25 -1.43
N TRP A 236 -25.74 3.55 -1.66
CA TRP A 236 -25.34 4.48 -0.62
C TRP A 236 -26.39 4.54 0.48
N ILE A 237 -25.96 4.54 1.73
CA ILE A 237 -26.84 4.82 2.85
C ILE A 237 -27.26 6.28 2.75
N THR A 238 -28.58 6.49 2.60
CA THR A 238 -29.17 7.81 2.50
C THR A 238 -29.65 8.29 3.87
N LYS A 239 -30.05 9.56 3.94
CA LYS A 239 -30.36 10.29 5.17
C LYS A 239 -31.39 9.65 6.12
N ASN A 240 -32.11 8.62 5.67
CA ASN A 240 -33.19 7.97 6.43
C ASN A 240 -32.82 6.53 6.85
N GLU A 241 -31.56 6.17 6.84
CA GLU A 241 -31.05 4.86 7.22
C GLU A 241 -30.54 4.84 8.68
N PRO A 242 -30.24 3.66 9.28
CA PRO A 242 -30.24 3.40 10.73
C PRO A 242 -29.35 4.25 11.65
N TRP A 243 -28.65 5.21 11.15
CA TRP A 243 -27.91 6.16 12.01
C TRP A 243 -28.68 7.43 12.38
N GLU A 244 -30.00 7.48 12.08
CA GLU A 244 -30.94 8.40 12.73
C GLU A 244 -31.36 7.88 14.13
N VAL A 245 -30.37 7.67 15.02
CA VAL A 245 -30.64 7.33 16.42
C VAL A 245 -30.32 8.51 17.29
#